data_2e86b61a26753aff03b27e77944eb75d
#
_entry.id   2e86b61a26753aff03b27e77944eb75d
#
_cell.length_a   1.000
_cell.length_b   1.000
_cell.length_c   1.000
_cell.angle_alpha   90.00
_cell.angle_beta   90.00
_cell.angle_gamma   90.00
#
_symmetry.space_group_name_H-M   'P 1'
#
loop_
_entity.id
_entity.type
_entity.pdbx_description
1 polymer ?
#
loop_
_entity_poly.entity_id
_entity_poly.type
_entity_poly.pdbx_seq_one_letter_code
_entity_poly.pdbx_strand_id
1 'polypeptide(L)'
;MPVIGTFCVSVDKDVCVNAQSPGKCATCVEVCPYGVYEIDAQGQVHVNNYNTCVGCRICAEFCPANAIRINPAESEYLSRYPWTFGQIEEIHHKSLTGGYLLRGFGTAGPLPHFDGIVVVPSQLASESPRDKYREECQMEVVIGEDTAEEPITLRYPILFPAMSYGALSREAKLALAIGAAKTGIATNTGEGGVVPEEPYYANGYADPERKEQKWAPGGYLVIQWSTGRWGVSADYVNAGDAVEIKIGQGAKPGMGGHLLGAKVTEEIAAVRGIPVGSDALSPCRYYDVLSFEDMKKMVAFLRDVTDYKKPILMKLGPSRPYDDVRMAAEAGVDAISIDGICGGTGASPDVVTQGVGIPTIACIPPAVRALKDLGLHRKVKLIALGGIRNGLDAFKALAM
;
A
#
# COMPACT_ATOMS: atom_id res chain seq x y z
N MET A 1 -29.08 17.69 11.93
CA MET A 1 -28.02 17.48 12.93
C MET A 1 -26.70 17.50 12.19
N PRO A 2 -25.66 18.14 12.70
CA PRO A 2 -24.37 18.05 12.06
C PRO A 2 -23.88 16.59 12.11
N VAL A 3 -23.44 16.07 10.95
CA VAL A 3 -22.75 14.79 10.92
C VAL A 3 -21.41 15.00 11.59
N ILE A 4 -21.10 14.23 12.62
CA ILE A 4 -19.85 14.34 13.35
C ILE A 4 -18.80 13.49 12.64
N GLY A 5 -17.71 14.12 12.16
CA GLY A 5 -16.60 13.42 11.53
C GLY A 5 -15.82 12.55 12.53
N THR A 6 -15.05 11.61 12.02
CA THR A 6 -14.16 10.76 12.84
C THR A 6 -13.03 11.57 13.49
N PHE A 7 -12.71 12.73 12.93
CA PHE A 7 -11.68 13.63 13.42
C PHE A 7 -12.22 15.04 13.61
N CYS A 8 -11.81 15.68 14.71
CA CYS A 8 -12.00 17.08 14.92
C CYS A 8 -10.81 17.85 14.35
N VAL A 9 -11.12 18.85 13.53
CA VAL A 9 -10.14 19.79 12.99
C VAL A 9 -10.29 21.11 13.73
N SER A 10 -9.24 21.55 14.40
CA SER A 10 -9.21 22.86 15.05
C SER A 10 -8.09 23.71 14.46
N VAL A 11 -8.37 25.00 14.29
CA VAL A 11 -7.42 26.00 13.82
C VAL A 11 -7.23 27.03 14.94
N ASP A 12 -6.01 27.14 15.42
CA ASP A 12 -5.63 28.17 16.38
C ASP A 12 -5.59 29.54 15.66
N LYS A 13 -6.59 30.35 15.91
CA LYS A 13 -6.74 31.66 15.24
C LYS A 13 -5.71 32.68 15.66
N ASP A 14 -5.09 32.51 16.82
CA ASP A 14 -4.11 33.45 17.35
C ASP A 14 -2.75 33.35 16.64
N VAL A 15 -2.46 32.18 16.06
CA VAL A 15 -1.22 31.96 15.29
C VAL A 15 -1.48 31.75 13.79
N CYS A 16 -2.71 31.52 13.37
CA CYS A 16 -3.06 31.28 11.97
C CYS A 16 -2.84 32.53 11.10
N VAL A 17 -1.95 32.46 10.12
CA VAL A 17 -1.65 33.54 9.19
C VAL A 17 -2.89 34.06 8.47
N ASN A 18 -3.78 33.17 8.01
CA ASN A 18 -5.01 33.57 7.33
C ASN A 18 -6.00 34.21 8.29
N ALA A 19 -6.15 33.72 9.51
CA ALA A 19 -7.05 34.33 10.51
C ALA A 19 -6.64 35.75 10.90
N GLN A 20 -5.33 36.03 10.94
CA GLN A 20 -4.80 37.34 11.22
C GLN A 20 -4.77 38.28 10.01
N SER A 21 -4.65 37.72 8.82
CA SER A 21 -4.57 38.46 7.55
C SER A 21 -5.24 37.66 6.43
N PRO A 22 -6.56 37.81 6.22
CA PRO A 22 -7.30 37.09 5.21
C PRO A 22 -6.66 37.19 3.82
N GLY A 23 -6.64 36.08 3.09
CA GLY A 23 -6.06 35.97 1.74
C GLY A 23 -4.53 35.79 1.69
N LYS A 24 -3.80 35.92 2.84
CA LYS A 24 -2.34 35.74 2.83
C LYS A 24 -1.83 34.31 2.92
N CYS A 25 -2.69 33.38 3.27
CA CYS A 25 -2.34 31.95 3.34
C CYS A 25 -3.58 31.10 3.07
N ALA A 26 -3.45 30.11 2.19
CA ALA A 26 -4.50 29.17 1.87
C ALA A 26 -3.99 27.72 1.85
N THR A 27 -2.80 27.46 2.37
CA THR A 27 -2.10 26.17 2.31
C THR A 27 -2.98 24.98 2.73
N CYS A 28 -3.76 25.11 3.80
CA CYS A 28 -4.65 24.03 4.25
C CYS A 28 -5.77 23.70 3.26
N VAL A 29 -6.24 24.68 2.47
CA VAL A 29 -7.22 24.48 1.40
C VAL A 29 -6.56 23.77 0.22
N GLU A 30 -5.37 24.22 -0.17
CA GLU A 30 -4.63 23.71 -1.33
C GLU A 30 -4.17 22.26 -1.16
N VAL A 31 -3.74 21.91 0.06
CA VAL A 31 -3.19 20.56 0.34
C VAL A 31 -4.24 19.53 0.76
N CYS A 32 -5.48 19.95 1.07
CA CYS A 32 -6.51 19.05 1.55
C CYS A 32 -7.31 18.41 0.40
N PRO A 33 -7.06 17.14 0.03
CA PRO A 33 -7.78 16.49 -1.08
C PRO A 33 -9.22 16.10 -0.74
N TYR A 34 -9.65 16.33 0.52
CA TYR A 34 -10.96 15.94 1.02
C TYR A 34 -11.92 17.12 1.21
N GLY A 35 -11.52 18.33 0.80
CA GLY A 35 -12.38 19.52 0.86
C GLY A 35 -12.82 19.90 2.28
N VAL A 36 -11.96 19.68 3.28
CA VAL A 36 -12.25 20.03 4.68
C VAL A 36 -12.32 21.53 4.91
N TYR A 37 -11.59 22.29 4.11
CA TYR A 37 -11.46 23.76 4.25
C TYR A 37 -12.06 24.46 3.03
N GLU A 38 -12.65 25.64 3.26
CA GLU A 38 -13.16 26.53 2.23
C GLU A 38 -12.67 27.96 2.46
N ILE A 39 -12.62 28.75 1.38
CA ILE A 39 -12.29 30.17 1.43
C ILE A 39 -13.58 30.95 1.12
N ASP A 40 -13.93 31.89 1.96
CA ASP A 40 -15.06 32.79 1.72
C ASP A 40 -14.72 33.95 0.77
N ALA A 41 -15.73 34.76 0.43
CA ALA A 41 -15.55 35.92 -0.44
C ALA A 41 -14.64 36.99 0.11
N GLN A 42 -14.34 36.96 1.40
CA GLN A 42 -13.43 37.87 2.10
C GLN A 42 -12.01 37.33 2.17
N GLY A 43 -11.75 36.15 1.60
CA GLY A 43 -10.46 35.46 1.61
C GLY A 43 -10.16 34.74 2.93
N GLN A 44 -11.15 34.56 3.80
CA GLN A 44 -10.98 33.87 5.08
C GLN A 44 -11.16 32.35 4.92
N VAL A 45 -10.25 31.58 5.52
CA VAL A 45 -10.34 30.13 5.54
C VAL A 45 -11.22 29.65 6.68
N HIS A 46 -12.14 28.79 6.36
CA HIS A 46 -13.05 28.11 7.29
C HIS A 46 -12.93 26.61 7.24
N VAL A 47 -13.08 25.95 8.39
CA VAL A 47 -13.27 24.49 8.45
C VAL A 47 -14.76 24.25 8.23
N ASN A 48 -15.13 23.85 7.02
CA ASN A 48 -16.53 23.75 6.63
C ASN A 48 -17.02 22.31 6.59
N ASN A 49 -16.14 21.37 6.24
CA ASN A 49 -16.51 19.99 6.01
C ASN A 49 -15.59 19.01 6.77
N TYR A 50 -15.49 19.20 8.09
CA TYR A 50 -14.64 18.34 8.92
C TYR A 50 -15.07 16.85 8.91
N ASN A 51 -16.32 16.56 8.51
CA ASN A 51 -16.84 15.18 8.36
C ASN A 51 -16.08 14.39 7.28
N THR A 52 -15.48 15.06 6.32
CA THR A 52 -14.66 14.41 5.28
C THR A 52 -13.21 14.20 5.71
N CYS A 53 -12.81 14.68 6.89
CA CYS A 53 -11.47 14.53 7.39
C CYS A 53 -11.14 13.06 7.69
N VAL A 54 -10.07 12.55 7.09
CA VAL A 54 -9.57 11.17 7.27
C VAL A 54 -8.38 11.09 8.23
N GLY A 55 -8.00 12.19 8.89
CA GLY A 55 -6.89 12.22 9.83
C GLY A 55 -5.49 12.12 9.21
N CYS A 56 -5.34 12.35 7.93
CA CYS A 56 -4.03 12.23 7.22
C CYS A 56 -2.98 13.25 7.67
N ARG A 57 -3.38 14.33 8.36
CA ARG A 57 -2.52 15.41 8.91
C ARG A 57 -1.72 16.23 7.91
N ILE A 58 -1.88 16.04 6.61
CA ILE A 58 -1.16 16.82 5.58
C ILE A 58 -1.30 18.31 5.82
N CYS A 59 -2.52 18.80 6.09
CA CYS A 59 -2.76 20.22 6.38
C CYS A 59 -2.03 20.74 7.63
N ALA A 60 -1.82 19.90 8.63
CA ALA A 60 -1.07 20.27 9.84
C ALA A 60 0.44 20.30 9.57
N GLU A 61 0.97 19.33 8.84
CA GLU A 61 2.39 19.26 8.47
C GLU A 61 2.83 20.42 7.56
N PHE A 62 1.98 20.79 6.60
CA PHE A 62 2.27 21.89 5.69
C PHE A 62 1.87 23.26 6.22
N CYS A 63 1.25 23.35 7.40
CA CYS A 63 0.85 24.65 7.98
C CYS A 63 2.08 25.48 8.41
N PRO A 64 2.36 26.62 7.77
CA PRO A 64 3.58 27.39 8.06
C PRO A 64 3.60 27.97 9.49
N ALA A 65 2.45 28.05 10.15
CA ALA A 65 2.30 28.57 11.50
C ALA A 65 2.03 27.49 12.55
N ASN A 66 2.01 26.20 12.19
CA ASN A 66 1.60 25.10 13.07
C ASN A 66 0.24 25.33 13.77
N ALA A 67 -0.68 26.01 13.11
CA ALA A 67 -1.96 26.44 13.67
C ALA A 67 -3.02 25.31 13.68
N ILE A 68 -2.79 24.18 13.00
CA ILE A 68 -3.81 23.15 12.80
C ILE A 68 -3.58 21.98 13.73
N ARG A 69 -4.65 21.54 14.38
CA ARG A 69 -4.68 20.31 15.18
C ARG A 69 -5.74 19.36 14.62
N ILE A 70 -5.36 18.10 14.46
CA ILE A 70 -6.25 17.01 14.05
C ILE A 70 -6.27 16.00 15.20
N ASN A 71 -7.40 15.88 15.86
CA ASN A 71 -7.61 14.95 16.96
C ASN A 71 -8.74 13.99 16.60
N PRO A 72 -8.75 12.76 17.13
CA PRO A 72 -9.94 11.92 17.08
C PRO A 72 -11.12 12.68 17.66
N ALA A 73 -12.30 12.58 17.02
CA ALA A 73 -13.50 13.18 17.55
C ALA A 73 -13.89 12.47 18.84
N GLU A 74 -14.04 13.20 19.93
CA GLU A 74 -14.68 12.70 21.12
C GLU A 74 -16.18 12.61 20.83
N SER A 75 -16.73 11.41 20.82
CA SER A 75 -18.15 11.19 20.58
C SER A 75 -18.93 11.50 21.83
N GLU A 76 -19.78 12.51 21.79
CA GLU A 76 -20.83 12.71 22.80
C GLU A 76 -21.94 11.67 22.70
N TYR A 77 -21.96 10.89 21.62
CA TYR A 77 -22.92 9.82 21.46
C TYR A 77 -22.50 8.59 22.26
N LEU A 78 -23.45 8.06 23.01
CA LEU A 78 -23.29 6.78 23.71
C LEU A 78 -23.16 5.65 22.68
N SER A 79 -21.95 5.40 22.21
CA SER A 79 -21.68 4.23 21.42
C SER A 79 -21.70 2.99 22.32
N ARG A 80 -22.51 1.99 21.97
CA ARG A 80 -22.60 0.70 22.68
C ARG A 80 -22.53 -0.40 21.63
N TYR A 81 -21.71 -1.42 21.90
CA TYR A 81 -21.70 -2.57 21.01
C TYR A 81 -23.13 -3.12 20.80
N PRO A 82 -23.52 -3.40 19.54
CA PRO A 82 -22.75 -3.34 18.30
C PRO A 82 -22.66 -1.97 17.62
N TRP A 83 -23.30 -0.92 18.14
CA TRP A 83 -23.38 0.42 17.58
C TRP A 83 -22.13 1.24 17.94
N THR A 84 -21.09 1.09 17.15
CA THR A 84 -19.88 1.90 17.29
C THR A 84 -20.08 3.30 16.70
N PHE A 85 -19.26 4.25 17.12
CA PHE A 85 -19.28 5.61 16.58
C PHE A 85 -19.20 5.62 15.04
N GLY A 86 -18.30 4.83 14.46
CA GLY A 86 -18.14 4.76 12.99
C GLY A 86 -19.40 4.26 12.27
N GLN A 87 -20.12 3.30 12.86
CA GLN A 87 -21.39 2.81 12.29
C GLN A 87 -22.50 3.86 12.37
N ILE A 88 -22.59 4.57 13.49
CA ILE A 88 -23.56 5.67 13.66
C ILE A 88 -23.27 6.78 12.65
N GLU A 89 -22.01 7.18 12.50
CA GLU A 89 -21.56 8.16 11.51
C GLU A 89 -21.89 7.74 10.08
N GLU A 90 -21.64 6.49 9.72
CA GLU A 90 -21.97 5.95 8.40
C GLU A 90 -23.48 6.03 8.11
N ILE A 91 -24.32 5.68 9.09
CA ILE A 91 -25.78 5.78 8.96
C ILE A 91 -26.21 7.23 8.74
N HIS A 92 -25.67 8.17 9.50
CA HIS A 92 -25.96 9.60 9.34
C HIS A 92 -25.52 10.11 7.97
N HIS A 93 -24.31 9.75 7.54
CA HIS A 93 -23.80 10.12 6.22
C HIS A 93 -24.72 9.60 5.09
N LYS A 94 -25.08 8.32 5.12
CA LYS A 94 -25.99 7.71 4.15
C LYS A 94 -27.36 8.39 4.15
N SER A 95 -27.89 8.71 5.31
CA SER A 95 -29.20 9.37 5.42
C SER A 95 -29.23 10.79 4.83
N LEU A 96 -28.11 11.50 4.88
CA LEU A 96 -27.97 12.86 4.38
C LEU A 96 -27.63 12.93 2.89
N THR A 97 -26.76 12.03 2.42
CA THR A 97 -26.13 12.13 1.08
C THR A 97 -26.62 11.05 0.13
N GLY A 98 -27.23 9.98 0.62
CA GLY A 98 -27.53 8.77 -0.16
C GLY A 98 -26.29 7.96 -0.56
N GLY A 99 -25.09 8.43 -0.19
CA GLY A 99 -23.80 7.81 -0.52
C GLY A 99 -23.21 7.03 0.66
N TYR A 100 -22.07 6.41 0.42
CA TYR A 100 -21.27 5.73 1.43
C TYR A 100 -19.99 6.52 1.72
N LEU A 101 -19.42 6.31 2.92
CA LEU A 101 -18.14 6.91 3.28
C LEU A 101 -17.00 6.27 2.48
N LEU A 102 -16.19 7.11 1.83
CA LEU A 102 -14.89 6.73 1.26
C LEU A 102 -13.81 7.13 2.25
N ARG A 103 -12.99 6.15 2.67
CA ARG A 103 -11.88 6.38 3.59
C ARG A 103 -10.58 5.82 3.04
N GLY A 104 -9.48 6.40 3.48
CA GLY A 104 -8.14 5.85 3.30
C GLY A 104 -7.71 5.01 4.52
N PHE A 105 -6.45 4.57 4.51
CA PHE A 105 -5.82 3.70 5.50
C PHE A 105 -6.42 2.27 5.53
N GLY A 106 -6.46 1.61 6.66
CA GLY A 106 -6.92 0.24 6.83
C GLY A 106 -8.09 0.12 7.79
N THR A 107 -8.44 -1.10 8.14
CA THR A 107 -9.47 -1.39 9.14
C THR A 107 -9.11 -0.83 10.51
N ALA A 108 -10.11 -0.33 11.22
CA ALA A 108 -10.02 0.08 12.63
C ALA A 108 -10.57 -1.00 13.59
N GLY A 109 -11.07 -2.12 13.06
CA GLY A 109 -11.66 -3.20 13.85
C GLY A 109 -10.62 -3.99 14.66
N PRO A 110 -11.02 -4.61 15.77
CA PRO A 110 -10.15 -5.46 16.60
C PRO A 110 -9.96 -6.83 15.93
N LEU A 111 -9.16 -6.89 14.89
CA LEU A 111 -8.87 -8.13 14.16
C LEU A 111 -7.70 -8.89 14.82
N PRO A 112 -7.69 -10.24 14.68
CA PRO A 112 -6.52 -11.02 15.07
C PRO A 112 -5.25 -10.52 14.38
N HIS A 113 -4.21 -10.29 15.17
CA HIS A 113 -2.94 -9.72 14.72
C HIS A 113 -1.77 -10.44 15.40
N PHE A 114 -0.53 -10.15 14.95
CA PHE A 114 0.70 -10.70 15.52
C PHE A 114 0.87 -10.45 17.03
N ASP A 115 0.14 -9.51 17.63
CA ASP A 115 0.12 -9.30 19.08
C ASP A 115 -0.37 -10.53 19.86
N GLY A 116 -1.29 -11.30 19.27
CA GLY A 116 -1.79 -12.55 19.85
C GLY A 116 -0.83 -13.75 19.73
N ILE A 117 0.33 -13.59 19.11
CA ILE A 117 1.31 -14.65 18.89
C ILE A 117 2.55 -14.37 19.72
N VAL A 118 3.04 -15.39 20.43
CA VAL A 118 4.34 -15.36 21.12
C VAL A 118 5.31 -16.33 20.47
N VAL A 119 6.59 -15.97 20.46
CA VAL A 119 7.65 -16.84 19.96
C VAL A 119 8.18 -17.65 21.14
N VAL A 120 8.23 -18.97 20.98
CA VAL A 120 8.81 -19.87 21.95
C VAL A 120 10.23 -20.17 21.54
N PRO A 121 11.25 -19.73 22.31
CA PRO A 121 12.64 -19.97 21.97
C PRO A 121 13.02 -21.43 22.18
N SER A 122 14.02 -21.87 21.44
CA SER A 122 14.66 -23.17 21.62
C SER A 122 15.36 -23.24 22.97
N GLN A 123 15.25 -24.42 23.61
CA GLN A 123 15.95 -24.75 24.87
C GLN A 123 16.60 -26.15 24.75
N LEU A 124 16.46 -26.99 25.75
CA LEU A 124 17.13 -28.33 25.80
C LEU A 124 16.45 -29.36 24.84
N ALA A 125 15.18 -29.25 24.59
CA ALA A 125 14.41 -30.23 23.79
C ALA A 125 14.54 -30.05 22.27
N SER A 126 15.29 -29.08 21.81
CA SER A 126 15.50 -28.79 20.39
C SER A 126 16.96 -28.37 20.15
N GLU A 127 17.33 -28.09 18.91
CA GLU A 127 18.66 -27.59 18.60
C GLU A 127 19.01 -26.37 19.45
N SER A 128 20.27 -26.30 19.89
CA SER A 128 20.77 -25.17 20.70
C SER A 128 20.53 -23.85 19.99
N PRO A 129 20.08 -22.83 20.70
CA PRO A 129 19.91 -21.50 20.10
C PRO A 129 21.25 -20.95 19.60
N ARG A 130 21.24 -20.29 18.48
CA ARG A 130 22.43 -19.66 17.92
C ARG A 130 22.89 -18.48 18.79
N ASP A 131 24.20 -18.36 18.95
CA ASP A 131 24.79 -17.21 19.64
C ASP A 131 24.88 -16.01 18.68
N LYS A 132 23.97 -15.04 18.84
CA LYS A 132 23.92 -13.83 18.01
C LYS A 132 25.20 -12.99 17.97
N TYR A 133 26.12 -13.21 18.90
CA TYR A 133 27.41 -12.50 18.97
C TYR A 133 28.53 -13.21 18.21
N ARG A 134 28.34 -14.50 17.88
CA ARG A 134 29.36 -15.35 17.27
C ARG A 134 28.91 -16.01 15.98
N GLU A 135 27.61 -16.09 15.76
CA GLU A 135 27.02 -16.76 14.62
C GLU A 135 26.14 -15.78 13.83
N GLU A 136 26.42 -15.61 12.55
CA GLU A 136 25.61 -14.77 11.67
C GLU A 136 24.27 -15.43 11.36
N CYS A 137 23.20 -14.64 11.36
CA CYS A 137 21.90 -15.06 10.91
C CYS A 137 21.79 -14.74 9.42
N GLN A 138 21.60 -15.75 8.58
CA GLN A 138 21.37 -15.55 7.17
C GLN A 138 19.99 -14.94 6.96
N MET A 139 19.94 -13.73 6.40
CA MET A 139 18.69 -12.99 6.15
C MET A 139 18.42 -12.76 4.66
N GLU A 140 19.36 -13.12 3.81
CA GLU A 140 19.24 -12.93 2.37
C GLU A 140 18.16 -13.81 1.76
N VAL A 141 17.38 -13.24 0.83
CA VAL A 141 16.35 -13.94 0.08
C VAL A 141 16.48 -13.63 -1.41
N VAL A 142 16.58 -14.68 -2.21
CA VAL A 142 16.60 -14.56 -3.68
C VAL A 142 15.22 -14.87 -4.24
N ILE A 143 14.72 -14.03 -5.14
CA ILE A 143 13.45 -14.21 -5.86
C ILE A 143 13.77 -14.34 -7.35
N GLY A 144 13.29 -15.41 -7.98
CA GLY A 144 13.51 -15.68 -9.39
C GLY A 144 14.80 -16.45 -9.70
N GLU A 145 15.43 -17.09 -8.70
CA GLU A 145 16.70 -17.80 -8.84
C GLU A 145 16.73 -18.84 -9.98
N ASP A 146 15.63 -19.58 -10.17
CA ASP A 146 15.55 -20.66 -11.17
C ASP A 146 14.90 -20.20 -12.51
N THR A 147 14.40 -18.97 -12.61
CA THR A 147 13.43 -18.58 -13.65
C THR A 147 13.75 -17.26 -14.34
N ALA A 148 14.56 -16.41 -13.73
CA ALA A 148 14.98 -15.12 -14.27
C ALA A 148 16.50 -15.06 -14.45
N GLU A 149 16.95 -14.45 -15.54
CA GLU A 149 18.38 -14.22 -15.77
C GLU A 149 18.96 -13.22 -14.76
N GLU A 150 18.14 -12.28 -14.29
CA GLU A 150 18.50 -11.22 -13.33
C GLU A 150 17.59 -11.34 -12.08
N PRO A 151 17.79 -12.35 -11.21
CA PRO A 151 17.03 -12.50 -9.99
C PRO A 151 17.27 -11.34 -9.04
N ILE A 152 16.27 -10.99 -8.21
CA ILE A 152 16.47 -9.99 -7.17
C ILE A 152 16.90 -10.64 -5.87
N THR A 153 17.95 -10.09 -5.24
CA THR A 153 18.52 -10.58 -3.99
C THR A 153 18.29 -9.55 -2.89
N LEU A 154 17.34 -9.81 -2.03
CA LEU A 154 17.03 -8.96 -0.89
C LEU A 154 18.01 -9.26 0.25
N ARG A 155 18.68 -8.24 0.76
CA ARG A 155 19.60 -8.37 1.91
C ARG A 155 18.88 -8.78 3.20
N TYR A 156 17.60 -8.41 3.32
CA TYR A 156 16.74 -8.77 4.44
C TYR A 156 15.43 -9.34 3.90
N PRO A 157 14.75 -10.26 4.62
CA PRO A 157 13.48 -10.86 4.20
C PRO A 157 12.29 -9.87 4.38
N ILE A 158 12.47 -8.65 3.92
CA ILE A 158 11.53 -7.53 4.04
C ILE A 158 11.56 -6.74 2.74
N LEU A 159 10.40 -6.24 2.31
CA LEU A 159 10.28 -5.30 1.21
C LEU A 159 9.14 -4.30 1.48
N PHE A 160 9.19 -3.14 0.83
CA PHE A 160 8.08 -2.20 0.87
C PHE A 160 6.93 -2.68 -0.02
N PRO A 161 5.68 -2.65 0.48
CA PRO A 161 4.54 -3.07 -0.31
C PRO A 161 4.21 -2.11 -1.45
N ALA A 162 3.37 -2.56 -2.38
CA ALA A 162 2.85 -1.75 -3.46
C ALA A 162 2.03 -0.56 -2.94
N MET A 163 2.51 0.65 -3.21
CA MET A 163 1.84 1.90 -2.85
C MET A 163 1.90 2.85 -4.04
N SER A 164 0.75 3.12 -4.66
CA SER A 164 0.67 3.85 -5.93
C SER A 164 1.00 5.33 -5.80
N TYR A 165 1.56 5.91 -6.86
CA TYR A 165 1.69 7.35 -7.02
C TYR A 165 0.30 7.99 -7.13
N GLY A 166 0.03 8.95 -6.25
CA GLY A 166 -1.28 9.54 -6.02
C GLY A 166 -1.97 9.02 -4.74
N ALA A 167 -1.75 7.76 -4.32
CA ALA A 167 -1.99 7.36 -2.93
C ALA A 167 -0.90 7.92 -2.01
N LEU A 168 0.35 7.90 -2.48
CA LEU A 168 1.49 8.60 -1.89
C LEU A 168 1.88 9.79 -2.76
N SER A 169 2.52 10.80 -2.14
CA SER A 169 3.16 11.90 -2.85
C SER A 169 4.44 11.42 -3.57
N ARG A 170 4.98 12.27 -4.46
CA ARG A 170 6.26 12.02 -5.14
C ARG A 170 7.40 11.88 -4.12
N GLU A 171 7.47 12.76 -3.14
CA GLU A 171 8.50 12.75 -2.09
C GLU A 171 8.45 11.46 -1.28
N ALA A 172 7.25 10.97 -0.92
CA ALA A 172 7.10 9.72 -0.20
C ALA A 172 7.54 8.51 -1.04
N LYS A 173 7.23 8.50 -2.34
CA LYS A 173 7.70 7.46 -3.28
C LYS A 173 9.23 7.45 -3.37
N LEU A 174 9.85 8.63 -3.55
CA LEU A 174 11.31 8.74 -3.61
C LEU A 174 11.98 8.38 -2.28
N ALA A 175 11.38 8.74 -1.15
CA ALA A 175 11.88 8.35 0.18
C ALA A 175 11.91 6.83 0.35
N LEU A 176 10.88 6.12 -0.12
CA LEU A 176 10.85 4.66 -0.11
C LEU A 176 11.91 4.04 -1.04
N ALA A 177 12.08 4.60 -2.23
CA ALA A 177 13.13 4.17 -3.16
C ALA A 177 14.54 4.34 -2.55
N ILE A 178 14.80 5.50 -1.94
CA ILE A 178 16.03 5.78 -1.21
C ILE A 178 16.22 4.81 -0.04
N GLY A 179 15.16 4.54 0.72
CA GLY A 179 15.18 3.59 1.83
C GLY A 179 15.51 2.17 1.37
N ALA A 180 14.90 1.72 0.27
CA ALA A 180 15.19 0.43 -0.35
C ALA A 180 16.66 0.31 -0.78
N ALA A 181 17.19 1.33 -1.45
CA ALA A 181 18.58 1.38 -1.89
C ALA A 181 19.59 1.33 -0.73
N LYS A 182 19.31 2.04 0.36
CA LYS A 182 20.18 2.04 1.56
C LYS A 182 20.21 0.70 2.27
N THR A 183 19.10 -0.01 2.26
CA THR A 183 18.93 -1.26 3.01
C THR A 183 19.14 -2.50 2.16
N GLY A 184 19.22 -2.39 0.83
CA GLY A 184 19.35 -3.54 -0.08
C GLY A 184 18.07 -4.39 -0.15
N ILE A 185 16.88 -3.74 -0.07
CA ILE A 185 15.58 -4.39 -0.20
C ILE A 185 14.84 -3.87 -1.43
N ALA A 186 13.60 -4.29 -1.65
CA ALA A 186 12.79 -3.82 -2.76
C ALA A 186 11.72 -2.80 -2.32
N THR A 187 11.40 -1.86 -3.22
CA THR A 187 10.19 -1.04 -3.20
C THR A 187 9.30 -1.41 -4.38
N ASN A 188 8.04 -0.93 -4.40
CA ASN A 188 7.05 -1.27 -5.42
C ASN A 188 6.31 -0.02 -5.89
N THR A 189 6.13 0.11 -7.21
CA THR A 189 5.44 1.26 -7.80
C THR A 189 3.98 1.38 -7.38
N GLY A 190 3.33 0.25 -7.11
CA GLY A 190 1.87 0.20 -7.05
C GLY A 190 1.22 0.41 -8.42
N GLU A 191 -0.11 0.39 -8.45
CA GLU A 191 -0.87 0.63 -9.68
C GLU A 191 -0.92 2.11 -10.06
N GLY A 192 -0.39 2.52 -11.13
CA GLY A 192 -0.52 3.92 -11.52
C GLY A 192 0.73 4.54 -12.09
N GLY A 193 1.59 3.70 -12.62
CA GLY A 193 2.83 4.12 -13.24
C GLY A 193 3.97 4.33 -12.26
N VAL A 194 5.08 4.79 -12.78
CA VAL A 194 6.33 4.99 -12.05
C VAL A 194 6.69 6.48 -12.02
N VAL A 195 7.13 6.95 -10.86
CA VAL A 195 7.74 8.28 -10.78
C VAL A 195 9.07 8.21 -11.56
N PRO A 196 9.36 9.15 -12.48
CA PRO A 196 10.51 9.03 -13.39
C PRO A 196 11.86 8.77 -12.71
N GLU A 197 12.08 9.31 -11.53
CA GLU A 197 13.33 9.14 -10.78
C GLU A 197 13.34 7.89 -9.88
N GLU A 198 12.21 7.26 -9.64
CA GLU A 198 12.08 6.13 -8.71
C GLU A 198 13.02 4.96 -9.05
N PRO A 199 13.18 4.53 -10.32
CA PRO A 199 14.12 3.47 -10.67
C PRO A 199 15.57 3.79 -10.32
N TYR A 200 16.00 5.04 -10.53
CA TYR A 200 17.37 5.45 -10.25
C TYR A 200 17.66 5.46 -8.77
N TYR A 201 16.76 6.04 -7.98
CA TYR A 201 16.93 6.07 -6.51
C TYR A 201 16.84 4.68 -5.89
N ALA A 202 15.95 3.81 -6.37
CA ALA A 202 15.83 2.44 -5.89
C ALA A 202 17.12 1.63 -6.13
N ASN A 203 17.76 1.85 -7.25
CA ASN A 203 19.02 1.18 -7.61
C ASN A 203 20.28 1.88 -7.04
N GLY A 204 20.12 2.94 -6.25
CA GLY A 204 21.20 3.62 -5.54
C GLY A 204 21.94 4.70 -6.34
N TYR A 205 21.34 5.24 -7.40
CA TYR A 205 21.88 6.35 -8.15
C TYR A 205 21.24 7.67 -7.70
N ALA A 206 22.06 8.72 -7.55
CA ALA A 206 21.57 10.04 -7.12
C ALA A 206 21.05 10.90 -8.28
N ASP A 207 21.47 10.59 -9.51
CA ASP A 207 21.20 11.39 -10.69
C ASP A 207 20.94 10.46 -11.88
N PRO A 208 19.79 10.61 -12.57
CA PRO A 208 19.50 9.86 -13.79
C PRO A 208 20.56 9.96 -14.87
N GLU A 209 21.25 11.11 -14.95
CA GLU A 209 22.27 11.39 -15.96
C GLU A 209 23.66 10.89 -15.54
N ARG A 210 23.88 10.62 -14.24
CA ARG A 210 25.16 10.16 -13.67
C ARG A 210 25.09 8.73 -13.16
N LYS A 211 24.85 7.78 -14.06
CA LYS A 211 24.78 6.34 -13.74
C LYS A 211 26.12 5.73 -13.25
N GLU A 212 27.22 6.48 -13.32
CA GLU A 212 28.55 5.98 -12.97
C GLU A 212 28.83 6.00 -11.46
N GLN A 213 28.03 6.72 -10.66
CA GLN A 213 28.29 6.90 -9.24
C GLN A 213 27.10 6.49 -8.37
N LYS A 214 27.14 5.26 -7.86
CA LYS A 214 26.21 4.81 -6.83
C LYS A 214 26.56 5.48 -5.50
N TRP A 215 25.55 6.02 -4.84
CA TRP A 215 25.65 6.58 -3.47
C TRP A 215 25.22 5.60 -2.38
N ALA A 216 24.57 4.48 -2.75
CA ALA A 216 24.11 3.42 -1.84
C ALA A 216 24.40 2.05 -2.46
N PRO A 217 24.34 0.96 -1.67
CA PRO A 217 24.49 -0.40 -2.17
C PRO A 217 23.57 -0.73 -3.34
N GLY A 218 22.39 -0.09 -3.37
CA GLY A 218 21.30 -0.35 -4.30
C GLY A 218 20.28 -1.32 -3.70
N GLY A 219 19.06 -1.15 -4.07
CA GLY A 219 17.92 -2.03 -3.83
C GLY A 219 17.26 -2.33 -5.17
N TYR A 220 15.97 -2.65 -5.15
CA TYR A 220 15.23 -3.07 -6.32
C TYR A 220 13.90 -2.34 -6.42
N LEU A 221 13.42 -2.14 -7.65
CA LEU A 221 12.10 -1.61 -7.95
C LEU A 221 11.22 -2.69 -8.56
N VAL A 222 10.11 -3.00 -7.91
CA VAL A 222 9.07 -3.89 -8.46
C VAL A 222 8.04 -3.04 -9.18
N ILE A 223 7.82 -3.33 -10.45
CA ILE A 223 6.80 -2.69 -11.29
C ILE A 223 5.47 -3.43 -11.12
N GLN A 224 4.38 -2.70 -10.85
CA GLN A 224 3.08 -3.34 -10.67
C GLN A 224 2.23 -3.30 -11.94
N TRP A 225 1.86 -4.47 -12.44
CA TRP A 225 0.90 -4.69 -13.49
C TRP A 225 -0.50 -4.86 -12.88
N SER A 226 -1.39 -3.92 -13.09
CA SER A 226 -2.72 -3.89 -12.45
C SER A 226 -3.86 -3.99 -13.46
N THR A 227 -5.07 -4.23 -12.97
CA THR A 227 -6.28 -4.34 -13.79
C THR A 227 -6.63 -3.05 -14.53
N GLY A 228 -6.25 -1.89 -14.00
CA GLY A 228 -6.46 -0.58 -14.61
C GLY A 228 -5.48 -0.26 -15.73
N ARG A 229 -4.31 -0.90 -15.75
CA ARG A 229 -3.25 -0.72 -16.76
C ARG A 229 -2.88 0.73 -17.04
N TRP A 230 -2.96 1.60 -16.04
CA TRP A 230 -2.61 3.01 -16.19
C TRP A 230 -1.10 3.20 -16.37
N GLY A 231 -0.73 3.92 -17.44
CA GLY A 231 0.66 4.16 -17.78
C GLY A 231 1.47 2.92 -18.15
N VAL A 232 0.79 1.81 -18.45
CA VAL A 232 1.45 0.52 -18.74
C VAL A 232 1.89 0.44 -20.19
N SER A 233 3.19 0.20 -20.38
CA SER A 233 3.84 -0.06 -21.66
C SER A 233 4.97 -1.09 -21.48
N ALA A 234 5.60 -1.55 -22.55
CA ALA A 234 6.78 -2.39 -22.46
C ALA A 234 7.93 -1.67 -21.74
N ASP A 235 8.12 -0.37 -22.02
CA ASP A 235 9.13 0.46 -21.34
C ASP A 235 8.86 0.55 -19.83
N TYR A 236 7.58 0.73 -19.44
CA TYR A 236 7.19 0.72 -18.04
C TYR A 236 7.52 -0.61 -17.35
N VAL A 237 7.15 -1.75 -17.97
CA VAL A 237 7.46 -3.07 -17.42
C VAL A 237 8.96 -3.29 -17.28
N ASN A 238 9.73 -2.75 -18.22
CA ASN A 238 11.18 -2.86 -18.23
C ASN A 238 11.92 -1.80 -17.38
N ALA A 239 11.22 -0.82 -16.82
CA ALA A 239 11.81 0.21 -15.97
C ALA A 239 12.25 -0.27 -14.56
N GLY A 240 11.73 -1.40 -14.08
CA GLY A 240 12.10 -1.96 -12.78
C GLY A 240 12.85 -3.28 -12.87
N ASP A 241 13.09 -3.90 -11.73
CA ASP A 241 13.90 -5.12 -11.58
C ASP A 241 13.03 -6.39 -11.45
N ALA A 242 11.74 -6.25 -11.19
CA ALA A 242 10.76 -7.34 -11.13
C ALA A 242 9.37 -6.82 -11.50
N VAL A 243 8.44 -7.72 -11.83
CA VAL A 243 7.06 -7.37 -12.19
C VAL A 243 6.10 -8.07 -11.23
N GLU A 244 5.14 -7.32 -10.66
CA GLU A 244 4.10 -7.87 -9.80
C GLU A 244 2.72 -7.75 -10.46
N ILE A 245 2.06 -8.87 -10.72
CA ILE A 245 0.68 -8.94 -11.20
C ILE A 245 -0.25 -8.70 -10.01
N LYS A 246 -1.03 -7.61 -10.03
CA LYS A 246 -2.01 -7.32 -8.98
C LYS A 246 -3.36 -7.93 -9.29
N ILE A 247 -3.73 -8.98 -8.59
CA ILE A 247 -5.09 -9.56 -8.63
C ILE A 247 -6.03 -8.81 -7.67
N GLY A 248 -5.51 -8.42 -6.50
CA GLY A 248 -6.28 -7.71 -5.49
C GLY A 248 -5.41 -7.04 -4.44
N GLN A 249 -6.06 -6.55 -3.40
CA GLN A 249 -5.40 -5.97 -2.22
C GLN A 249 -6.22 -6.23 -0.95
N GLY A 250 -5.53 -6.34 0.19
CA GLY A 250 -6.11 -6.76 1.47
C GLY A 250 -7.17 -5.82 2.02
N ALA A 251 -7.01 -4.52 1.83
CA ALA A 251 -7.96 -3.52 2.35
C ALA A 251 -9.34 -3.56 1.66
N LYS A 252 -9.42 -4.12 0.46
CA LYS A 252 -10.68 -4.21 -0.31
C LYS A 252 -10.63 -5.38 -1.30
N PRO A 253 -10.63 -6.63 -0.83
CA PRO A 253 -10.64 -7.80 -1.70
C PRO A 253 -11.86 -7.79 -2.63
N GLY A 254 -11.67 -8.16 -3.89
CA GLY A 254 -12.73 -8.17 -4.90
C GLY A 254 -13.12 -6.80 -5.45
N MET A 255 -12.42 -5.74 -5.07
CA MET A 255 -12.58 -4.40 -5.64
C MET A 255 -11.29 -3.94 -6.30
N GLY A 256 -11.42 -3.10 -7.33
CA GLY A 256 -10.28 -2.44 -7.95
C GLY A 256 -9.73 -1.28 -7.11
N GLY A 257 -8.64 -0.69 -7.59
CA GLY A 257 -8.08 0.53 -7.02
C GLY A 257 -8.99 1.73 -7.23
N HIS A 258 -8.95 2.68 -6.31
CA HIS A 258 -9.64 3.96 -6.41
C HIS A 258 -8.68 5.08 -6.02
N LEU A 259 -8.44 6.00 -6.94
CA LEU A 259 -7.80 7.27 -6.65
C LEU A 259 -8.79 8.39 -6.94
N LEU A 260 -9.07 9.20 -5.92
CA LEU A 260 -9.99 10.33 -6.04
C LEU A 260 -9.45 11.37 -7.02
N GLY A 261 -10.32 11.93 -7.87
CA GLY A 261 -9.98 12.95 -8.87
C GLY A 261 -9.27 14.15 -8.24
N ALA A 262 -9.66 14.56 -7.04
CA ALA A 262 -8.99 15.63 -6.30
C ALA A 262 -7.49 15.40 -6.04
N LYS A 263 -7.03 14.14 -6.11
CA LYS A 263 -5.60 13.76 -6.00
C LYS A 263 -4.91 13.63 -7.36
N VAL A 264 -5.65 13.68 -8.45
CA VAL A 264 -5.10 13.50 -9.81
C VAL A 264 -4.60 14.85 -10.32
N THR A 265 -3.38 15.21 -9.96
CA THR A 265 -2.65 16.39 -10.45
C THR A 265 -2.21 16.18 -11.89
N GLU A 266 -1.69 17.23 -12.54
CA GLU A 266 -1.13 17.15 -13.91
C GLU A 266 -0.05 16.07 -14.05
N GLU A 267 0.85 15.97 -13.06
CA GLU A 267 1.93 14.98 -13.05
C GLU A 267 1.37 13.55 -12.94
N ILE A 268 0.42 13.33 -12.03
CA ILE A 268 -0.23 12.01 -11.86
C ILE A 268 -1.04 11.64 -13.09
N ALA A 269 -1.76 12.61 -13.67
CA ALA A 269 -2.51 12.45 -14.90
C ALA A 269 -1.61 12.01 -16.06
N ALA A 270 -0.46 12.67 -16.23
CA ALA A 270 0.54 12.33 -17.25
C ALA A 270 1.10 10.92 -17.07
N VAL A 271 1.50 10.54 -15.84
CA VAL A 271 2.05 9.22 -15.54
C VAL A 271 1.02 8.11 -15.74
N ARG A 272 -0.25 8.35 -15.40
CA ARG A 272 -1.34 7.36 -15.53
C ARG A 272 -2.00 7.32 -16.91
N GLY A 273 -1.82 8.37 -17.73
CA GLY A 273 -2.51 8.51 -19.00
C GLY A 273 -4.01 8.78 -18.85
N ILE A 274 -4.43 9.58 -17.86
CA ILE A 274 -5.82 9.92 -17.55
C ILE A 274 -6.01 11.43 -17.48
N PRO A 275 -7.25 11.96 -17.63
CA PRO A 275 -7.50 13.40 -17.46
C PRO A 275 -7.26 13.88 -16.02
N VAL A 276 -6.74 15.11 -15.89
CA VAL A 276 -6.58 15.79 -14.60
C VAL A 276 -7.94 15.91 -13.89
N GLY A 277 -7.96 15.71 -12.59
CA GLY A 277 -9.17 15.86 -11.77
C GLY A 277 -10.21 14.74 -11.92
N SER A 278 -9.97 13.72 -12.75
CA SER A 278 -10.89 12.59 -12.89
C SER A 278 -10.54 11.45 -11.92
N ASP A 279 -11.56 10.79 -11.37
CA ASP A 279 -11.37 9.58 -10.57
C ASP A 279 -10.72 8.48 -11.40
N ALA A 280 -9.70 7.82 -10.83
CA ALA A 280 -9.08 6.66 -11.44
C ALA A 280 -9.60 5.38 -10.74
N LEU A 281 -10.50 4.68 -11.42
CA LEU A 281 -11.13 3.45 -10.96
C LEU A 281 -10.61 2.26 -11.75
N SER A 282 -9.89 1.32 -11.13
CA SER A 282 -9.53 0.08 -11.81
C SER A 282 -10.63 -0.96 -11.70
N PRO A 283 -10.82 -1.78 -12.75
CA PRO A 283 -11.75 -2.91 -12.69
C PRO A 283 -11.38 -3.88 -11.56
N CYS A 284 -12.37 -4.59 -11.04
CA CYS A 284 -12.15 -5.62 -10.01
C CYS A 284 -11.42 -6.86 -10.55
N ARG A 285 -11.36 -7.02 -11.87
CA ARG A 285 -10.67 -8.12 -12.56
C ARG A 285 -10.06 -7.64 -13.87
N TYR A 286 -9.12 -8.39 -14.39
CA TYR A 286 -8.63 -8.21 -15.75
C TYR A 286 -9.76 -8.56 -16.74
N TYR A 287 -9.94 -7.75 -17.77
CA TYR A 287 -10.98 -7.96 -18.78
C TYR A 287 -10.58 -9.06 -19.78
N ASP A 288 -9.29 -9.35 -19.89
CA ASP A 288 -8.69 -10.32 -20.81
C ASP A 288 -8.14 -11.58 -20.10
N VAL A 289 -8.40 -11.74 -18.79
CA VAL A 289 -8.08 -12.94 -18.01
C VAL A 289 -9.37 -13.51 -17.44
N LEU A 290 -9.95 -14.44 -18.14
CA LEU A 290 -11.27 -15.00 -17.83
C LEU A 290 -11.18 -16.44 -17.31
N SER A 291 -10.00 -17.06 -17.45
CA SER A 291 -9.73 -18.42 -17.03
C SER A 291 -8.35 -18.54 -16.41
N PHE A 292 -8.08 -19.69 -15.79
CA PHE A 292 -6.75 -20.01 -15.28
C PHE A 292 -5.70 -20.11 -16.40
N GLU A 293 -6.08 -20.60 -17.57
CA GLU A 293 -5.18 -20.65 -18.72
C GLU A 293 -4.82 -19.27 -19.25
N ASP A 294 -5.72 -18.29 -19.17
CA ASP A 294 -5.41 -16.91 -19.52
C ASP A 294 -4.44 -16.28 -18.50
N MET A 295 -4.54 -16.67 -17.22
CA MET A 295 -3.58 -16.25 -16.20
C MET A 295 -2.17 -16.78 -16.51
N LYS A 296 -2.03 -18.05 -16.91
CA LYS A 296 -0.74 -18.61 -17.33
C LYS A 296 -0.18 -17.86 -18.55
N LYS A 297 -1.04 -17.54 -19.52
CA LYS A 297 -0.64 -16.74 -20.70
C LYS A 297 -0.18 -15.35 -20.31
N MET A 298 -0.82 -14.71 -19.32
CA MET A 298 -0.40 -13.40 -18.82
C MET A 298 1.00 -13.48 -18.18
N VAL A 299 1.26 -14.50 -17.36
CA VAL A 299 2.59 -14.72 -16.78
C VAL A 299 3.62 -14.94 -17.89
N ALA A 300 3.33 -15.81 -18.87
CA ALA A 300 4.22 -16.07 -20.00
C ALA A 300 4.47 -14.79 -20.82
N PHE A 301 3.42 -14.02 -21.12
CA PHE A 301 3.54 -12.74 -21.82
C PHE A 301 4.47 -11.75 -21.10
N LEU A 302 4.37 -11.64 -19.78
CA LEU A 302 5.25 -10.76 -19.02
C LEU A 302 6.70 -11.25 -19.00
N ARG A 303 6.93 -12.57 -19.01
CA ARG A 303 8.28 -13.13 -19.20
C ARG A 303 8.83 -12.79 -20.57
N ASP A 304 8.03 -12.93 -21.64
CA ASP A 304 8.44 -12.56 -23.00
C ASP A 304 8.75 -11.06 -23.10
N VAL A 305 7.93 -10.18 -22.52
CA VAL A 305 8.16 -8.71 -22.53
C VAL A 305 9.46 -8.33 -21.83
N THR A 306 9.88 -9.11 -20.83
CA THR A 306 11.11 -8.89 -20.07
C THR A 306 12.30 -9.73 -20.56
N ASP A 307 12.18 -10.41 -21.70
CA ASP A 307 13.20 -11.35 -22.23
C ASP A 307 13.62 -12.39 -21.18
N TYR A 308 12.72 -12.85 -20.32
CA TYR A 308 12.99 -13.75 -19.19
C TYR A 308 14.04 -13.23 -18.18
N LYS A 309 14.32 -11.92 -18.19
CA LYS A 309 15.34 -11.35 -17.30
C LYS A 309 14.82 -11.13 -15.89
N LYS A 310 13.53 -10.85 -15.73
CA LYS A 310 12.98 -10.35 -14.46
C LYS A 310 12.07 -11.36 -13.78
N PRO A 311 12.12 -11.45 -12.44
CA PRO A 311 11.14 -12.23 -11.67
C PRO A 311 9.72 -11.69 -11.86
N ILE A 312 8.75 -12.62 -11.90
CA ILE A 312 7.32 -12.31 -11.94
C ILE A 312 6.68 -12.69 -10.61
N LEU A 313 6.08 -11.71 -9.96
CA LEU A 313 5.36 -11.87 -8.71
C LEU A 313 3.85 -11.78 -8.94
N MET A 314 3.05 -12.27 -7.99
CA MET A 314 1.60 -12.09 -8.01
C MET A 314 1.09 -11.66 -6.64
N LYS A 315 0.30 -10.57 -6.60
CA LYS A 315 -0.31 -10.07 -5.37
C LYS A 315 -1.78 -10.39 -5.30
N LEU A 316 -2.18 -11.02 -4.20
CA LEU A 316 -3.52 -11.48 -3.89
C LEU A 316 -4.11 -10.68 -2.71
N GLY A 317 -5.38 -10.28 -2.80
CA GLY A 317 -6.22 -10.00 -1.63
C GLY A 317 -6.98 -11.29 -1.33
N PRO A 318 -6.46 -12.21 -0.51
CA PRO A 318 -6.91 -13.59 -0.50
C PRO A 318 -8.33 -13.74 0.03
N SER A 319 -9.10 -14.57 -0.62
CA SER A 319 -10.41 -15.06 -0.15
C SER A 319 -10.35 -16.51 0.26
N ARG A 320 -9.56 -17.31 -0.45
CA ARG A 320 -9.26 -18.72 -0.19
C ARG A 320 -7.73 -18.92 -0.23
N PRO A 321 -6.99 -18.56 0.81
CA PRO A 321 -5.53 -18.47 0.75
C PRO A 321 -4.85 -19.74 0.24
N TYR A 322 -5.38 -20.93 0.55
CA TYR A 322 -4.85 -22.20 0.05
C TYR A 322 -5.04 -22.33 -1.47
N ASP A 323 -6.26 -22.14 -1.96
CA ASP A 323 -6.59 -22.33 -3.38
C ASP A 323 -5.98 -21.22 -4.24
N ASP A 324 -6.07 -19.96 -3.77
CA ASP A 324 -5.54 -18.79 -4.46
C ASP A 324 -4.02 -18.89 -4.65
N VAL A 325 -3.29 -19.35 -3.61
CA VAL A 325 -1.84 -19.54 -3.67
C VAL A 325 -1.45 -20.71 -4.56
N ARG A 326 -2.21 -21.81 -4.54
CA ARG A 326 -2.00 -22.93 -5.49
C ARG A 326 -2.11 -22.46 -6.92
N MET A 327 -3.19 -21.77 -7.26
CA MET A 327 -3.39 -21.27 -8.62
C MET A 327 -2.29 -20.30 -9.05
N ALA A 328 -1.88 -19.38 -8.16
CA ALA A 328 -0.80 -18.46 -8.46
C ALA A 328 0.54 -19.18 -8.70
N ALA A 329 0.88 -20.16 -7.86
CA ALA A 329 2.10 -20.96 -8.02
C ALA A 329 2.08 -21.81 -9.31
N GLU A 330 0.95 -22.45 -9.62
CA GLU A 330 0.76 -23.24 -10.85
C GLU A 330 0.72 -22.36 -12.12
N ALA A 331 0.44 -21.05 -11.98
CA ALA A 331 0.56 -20.09 -13.08
C ALA A 331 2.02 -19.77 -13.43
N GLY A 332 3.00 -20.15 -12.58
CA GLY A 332 4.42 -20.06 -12.86
C GLY A 332 5.08 -18.76 -12.40
N VAL A 333 4.59 -18.15 -11.31
CA VAL A 333 5.21 -16.97 -10.70
C VAL A 333 6.33 -17.35 -9.72
N ASP A 334 7.24 -16.43 -9.46
CA ASP A 334 8.43 -16.61 -8.62
C ASP A 334 8.17 -16.28 -7.14
N ALA A 335 7.22 -15.38 -6.90
CA ALA A 335 6.77 -15.05 -5.55
C ALA A 335 5.29 -14.69 -5.52
N ILE A 336 4.67 -14.94 -4.38
CA ILE A 336 3.25 -14.66 -4.13
C ILE A 336 3.12 -13.78 -2.92
N SER A 337 2.56 -12.58 -3.13
CA SER A 337 2.25 -11.61 -2.08
C SER A 337 0.81 -11.83 -1.60
N ILE A 338 0.63 -12.27 -0.34
CA ILE A 338 -0.68 -12.39 0.30
C ILE A 338 -0.92 -11.17 1.18
N ASP A 339 -1.91 -10.36 0.80
CA ASP A 339 -2.22 -9.08 1.44
C ASP A 339 -3.50 -9.20 2.28
N GLY A 340 -3.34 -9.31 3.60
CA GLY A 340 -4.47 -9.43 4.52
C GLY A 340 -5.20 -8.11 4.78
N ILE A 341 -6.40 -8.19 5.39
CA ILE A 341 -7.27 -7.04 5.69
C ILE A 341 -6.59 -5.95 6.54
N CYS A 342 -5.53 -6.29 7.27
CA CYS A 342 -4.75 -5.33 8.05
C CYS A 342 -3.89 -4.40 7.16
N GLY A 343 -3.88 -4.58 5.84
CA GLY A 343 -3.27 -3.66 4.88
C GLY A 343 -4.07 -2.38 4.72
N GLY A 344 -3.43 -1.36 4.14
CA GLY A 344 -4.03 -0.06 3.89
C GLY A 344 -4.40 0.18 2.43
N THR A 345 -5.13 1.27 2.18
CA THR A 345 -5.49 1.75 0.84
C THR A 345 -5.58 3.27 0.80
N GLY A 346 -5.44 3.87 -0.37
CA GLY A 346 -5.63 5.30 -0.56
C GLY A 346 -7.09 5.75 -0.51
N ALA A 347 -8.02 4.91 -0.99
CA ALA A 347 -9.45 5.12 -0.88
C ALA A 347 -10.22 3.80 -1.02
N SER A 348 -11.21 3.60 -0.17
CA SER A 348 -12.14 2.48 -0.20
C SER A 348 -13.46 2.85 0.47
N PRO A 349 -14.59 2.25 0.07
CA PRO A 349 -15.79 2.29 0.89
C PRO A 349 -15.49 1.76 2.29
N ASP A 350 -15.86 2.53 3.33
CA ASP A 350 -15.54 2.18 4.72
C ASP A 350 -16.08 0.81 5.09
N VAL A 351 -17.30 0.50 4.69
CA VAL A 351 -17.95 -0.81 4.92
C VAL A 351 -17.11 -1.99 4.37
N VAL A 352 -16.40 -1.80 3.27
CA VAL A 352 -15.52 -2.84 2.70
C VAL A 352 -14.24 -2.96 3.52
N THR A 353 -13.60 -1.82 3.82
CA THR A 353 -12.37 -1.80 4.63
C THR A 353 -12.56 -2.40 6.02
N GLN A 354 -13.74 -2.21 6.61
CA GLN A 354 -14.05 -2.73 7.95
C GLN A 354 -14.57 -4.17 7.95
N GLY A 355 -15.21 -4.62 6.88
CA GLY A 355 -16.00 -5.85 6.91
C GLY A 355 -15.59 -6.95 5.91
N VAL A 356 -14.62 -6.70 5.03
CA VAL A 356 -14.28 -7.66 3.95
C VAL A 356 -12.78 -7.96 3.94
N GLY A 357 -12.43 -9.24 4.04
CA GLY A 357 -11.06 -9.72 3.97
C GLY A 357 -10.71 -10.71 5.08
N ILE A 358 -9.48 -11.20 5.05
CA ILE A 358 -8.95 -12.18 6.01
C ILE A 358 -7.75 -11.56 6.73
N PRO A 359 -7.64 -11.66 8.06
CA PRO A 359 -6.44 -11.23 8.79
C PRO A 359 -5.17 -11.91 8.27
N THR A 360 -4.09 -11.15 8.15
CA THR A 360 -2.82 -11.64 7.58
C THR A 360 -2.34 -12.92 8.27
N ILE A 361 -2.43 -12.99 9.59
CA ILE A 361 -2.02 -14.18 10.35
C ILE A 361 -2.84 -15.44 10.00
N ALA A 362 -4.10 -15.26 9.56
CA ALA A 362 -4.95 -16.38 9.14
C ALA A 362 -4.66 -16.82 7.69
N CYS A 363 -4.02 -15.96 6.89
CA CYS A 363 -3.66 -16.30 5.51
C CYS A 363 -2.36 -17.12 5.42
N ILE A 364 -1.39 -16.91 6.32
CA ILE A 364 -0.05 -17.51 6.21
C ILE A 364 -0.08 -19.05 6.27
N PRO A 365 -0.66 -19.72 7.27
CA PRO A 365 -0.58 -21.18 7.38
C PRO A 365 -1.20 -21.93 6.20
N PRO A 366 -2.41 -21.58 5.68
CA PRO A 366 -2.96 -22.25 4.51
C PRO A 366 -2.15 -21.98 3.23
N ALA A 367 -1.57 -20.78 3.08
CA ALA A 367 -0.70 -20.44 1.96
C ALA A 367 0.59 -21.28 1.96
N VAL A 368 1.24 -21.40 3.12
CA VAL A 368 2.44 -22.25 3.30
C VAL A 368 2.11 -23.71 3.00
N ARG A 369 0.96 -24.20 3.48
CA ARG A 369 0.52 -25.57 3.19
C ARG A 369 0.31 -25.79 1.69
N ALA A 370 -0.29 -24.84 0.98
CA ALA A 370 -0.50 -24.91 -0.46
C ALA A 370 0.83 -25.10 -1.22
N LEU A 371 1.84 -24.31 -0.89
CA LEU A 371 3.17 -24.43 -1.51
C LEU A 371 3.89 -25.73 -1.14
N LYS A 372 3.71 -26.23 0.10
CA LYS A 372 4.26 -27.53 0.51
C LYS A 372 3.61 -28.69 -0.23
N ASP A 373 2.28 -28.69 -0.38
CA ASP A 373 1.53 -29.74 -1.10
C ASP A 373 1.90 -29.78 -2.58
N LEU A 374 2.30 -28.66 -3.17
CA LEU A 374 2.85 -28.58 -4.53
C LEU A 374 4.35 -28.91 -4.63
N GLY A 375 5.05 -29.04 -3.50
CA GLY A 375 6.51 -29.18 -3.49
C GLY A 375 7.27 -27.91 -3.92
N LEU A 376 6.61 -26.76 -3.91
CA LEU A 376 7.15 -25.48 -4.39
C LEU A 376 7.61 -24.50 -3.28
N HIS A 377 7.47 -24.89 -2.01
CA HIS A 377 7.73 -24.00 -0.84
C HIS A 377 9.17 -23.46 -0.73
N ARG A 378 10.13 -24.04 -1.46
CA ARG A 378 11.51 -23.53 -1.53
C ARG A 378 11.79 -22.71 -2.78
N LYS A 379 11.00 -22.91 -3.84
CA LYS A 379 11.16 -22.25 -5.14
C LYS A 379 10.34 -20.96 -5.22
N VAL A 380 9.03 -21.04 -4.95
CA VAL A 380 8.13 -19.89 -4.95
C VAL A 380 8.17 -19.23 -3.57
N LYS A 381 8.56 -17.98 -3.51
CA LYS A 381 8.64 -17.22 -2.24
C LYS A 381 7.25 -16.73 -1.84
N LEU A 382 6.90 -16.89 -0.56
CA LEU A 382 5.67 -16.34 0.00
C LEU A 382 5.96 -15.03 0.74
N ILE A 383 5.25 -13.97 0.39
CA ILE A 383 5.38 -12.63 0.96
C ILE A 383 4.10 -12.30 1.72
N ALA A 384 4.18 -12.14 3.03
CA ALA A 384 3.06 -11.72 3.86
C ALA A 384 2.98 -10.19 3.95
N LEU A 385 1.80 -9.64 3.67
CA LEU A 385 1.51 -8.20 3.67
C LEU A 385 0.32 -7.88 4.58
N GLY A 386 0.30 -6.65 5.07
CA GLY A 386 -0.79 -6.11 5.89
C GLY A 386 -0.53 -6.25 7.39
N GLY A 387 -0.33 -5.10 8.05
CA GLY A 387 -0.17 -5.01 9.49
C GLY A 387 1.20 -5.37 10.04
N ILE A 388 2.24 -5.46 9.23
CA ILE A 388 3.64 -5.63 9.69
C ILE A 388 4.16 -4.28 10.15
N ARG A 389 4.35 -4.09 11.46
CA ARG A 389 4.68 -2.79 12.07
C ARG A 389 6.14 -2.66 12.48
N ASN A 390 6.79 -3.79 12.74
CA ASN A 390 8.16 -3.83 13.27
C ASN A 390 8.84 -5.18 12.97
N GLY A 391 10.11 -5.30 13.35
CA GLY A 391 10.89 -6.53 13.12
C GLY A 391 10.35 -7.76 13.84
N LEU A 392 9.67 -7.59 14.98
CA LEU A 392 9.07 -8.72 15.69
C LEU A 392 7.85 -9.29 14.95
N ASP A 393 7.02 -8.43 14.38
CA ASP A 393 5.91 -8.87 13.51
C ASP A 393 6.44 -9.62 12.28
N ALA A 394 7.50 -9.10 11.64
CA ALA A 394 8.16 -9.76 10.52
C ALA A 394 8.73 -11.12 10.93
N PHE A 395 9.41 -11.21 12.08
CA PHE A 395 9.92 -12.45 12.59
C PHE A 395 8.82 -13.50 12.87
N LYS A 396 7.69 -13.07 13.47
CA LYS A 396 6.53 -13.94 13.69
C LYS A 396 5.94 -14.45 12.37
N ALA A 397 5.83 -13.58 11.36
CA ALA A 397 5.37 -13.98 10.03
C ALA A 397 6.30 -15.01 9.37
N LEU A 398 7.62 -14.85 9.51
CA LEU A 398 8.61 -15.80 9.01
C LEU A 398 8.58 -17.15 9.75
N ALA A 399 8.19 -17.14 11.02
CA ALA A 399 8.09 -18.36 11.83
C ALA A 399 6.82 -19.18 11.57
N MET A 400 5.79 -18.58 10.94
CA MET A 400 4.52 -19.21 10.58
C MET A 400 4.58 -19.93 9.22
#